data_334bc44c69b9dcfdf4affd9bd1f7bb28
#
_entry.id   334bc44c69b9dcfdf4affd9bd1f7bb28
#
_cell.length_a   1.000
_cell.length_b   1.000
_cell.length_c   1.000
_cell.angle_alpha   90.00
_cell.angle_beta   90.00
_cell.angle_gamma   90.00
#
_symmetry.space_group_name_H-M   'P 1'
#
loop_
_entity.id
_entity.type
_entity.pdbx_description
1 polymer ?
#
loop_
_entity_poly.entity_id
_entity_poly.type
_entity_poly.pdbx_seq_one_letter_code
_entity_poly.pdbx_strand_id
1 'polypeptide(L)'
;MKDRTYQDVLQSGVSKPRRIALFTGVYNHIADGVSLTLNRLVEHLESIGDEVLVFAPTNESPLVQHKGTLVPVPSFMAPGRPEYLLTTGIPSEARQRLRDFRPTLFHIATPDFLGFRALRLAKSWNMPIVTSFHTHFSSYLKYYKLGAIEDPLWMWGRWFYGRCDQIYVPSMSIARMLRKRGIETDVRLWPRGVDSAFYNPGKRSMEWRRSIGISDNEVIVTFVSRLVWEKGLGVFADVIESLSRDGIPHRSVIVGDGPARHVLEERLPGTIFVGFKRGEELATAYASSDIFLFPSDTETFGNVTLEAMASGLPTVCADASGSDALVLPGKTGYLVPPGESQQFAAYLRELVLNEDLRKAYSRAATDAAIEYHWPSILARLVGYYDELVGRVTSSIGKPRVPYEPSSLHS
;
A
#
# COMPACT_ATOMS: atom_id res chain seq x y z
N MET A 1 30.69 -9.41 -28.38
CA MET A 1 30.11 -8.17 -27.84
C MET A 1 30.01 -8.41 -26.34
N LYS A 2 30.79 -7.67 -25.52
CA LYS A 2 30.82 -7.86 -24.06
C LYS A 2 29.55 -7.24 -23.47
N ASP A 3 28.79 -8.04 -22.73
CA ASP A 3 27.67 -7.57 -21.94
C ASP A 3 28.16 -6.51 -20.96
N ARG A 4 27.67 -5.27 -21.13
CA ARG A 4 27.86 -4.22 -20.13
C ARG A 4 26.98 -4.58 -18.93
N THR A 5 27.60 -4.91 -17.82
CA THR A 5 26.90 -5.15 -16.56
C THR A 5 26.25 -3.86 -16.06
N TYR A 6 25.16 -4.01 -15.32
CA TYR A 6 24.39 -2.91 -14.71
C TYR A 6 25.26 -1.91 -13.94
N GLN A 7 26.42 -2.36 -13.45
CA GLN A 7 27.41 -1.51 -12.77
C GLN A 7 28.19 -0.56 -13.72
N ASP A 8 28.34 -0.92 -15.02
CA ASP A 8 29.02 -0.05 -16.00
C ASP A 8 28.14 1.13 -16.45
N VAL A 9 26.80 1.01 -16.31
CA VAL A 9 25.84 2.08 -16.59
C VAL A 9 25.78 3.11 -15.47
N LEU A 10 26.09 2.71 -14.23
CA LEU A 10 26.16 3.60 -13.06
C LEU A 10 27.42 4.46 -13.02
N GLN A 11 28.48 4.13 -13.77
CA GLN A 11 29.77 4.86 -13.75
C GLN A 11 29.92 5.96 -14.81
N SER A 12 28.96 6.14 -15.70
CA SER A 12 29.09 7.09 -16.81
C SER A 12 28.17 8.33 -16.75
N GLY A 13 27.87 8.81 -15.57
CA GLY A 13 27.14 10.07 -15.38
C GLY A 13 26.85 10.32 -13.93
N VAL A 14 27.82 10.85 -13.17
CA VAL A 14 27.59 11.34 -11.81
C VAL A 14 26.64 12.54 -11.88
N SER A 15 25.33 12.29 -11.95
CA SER A 15 24.35 13.30 -11.67
C SER A 15 24.54 13.74 -10.21
N LYS A 16 24.57 15.06 -9.97
CA LYS A 16 24.69 15.57 -8.60
C LYS A 16 23.61 14.92 -7.73
N PRO A 17 23.95 14.51 -6.48
CA PRO A 17 22.98 13.89 -5.58
C PRO A 17 21.73 14.78 -5.45
N ARG A 18 20.55 14.16 -5.53
CA ARG A 18 19.29 14.88 -5.30
C ARG A 18 19.18 15.19 -3.82
N ARG A 19 18.68 16.36 -3.51
CA ARG A 19 18.37 16.77 -2.15
C ARG A 19 16.85 16.87 -2.02
N ILE A 20 16.25 15.88 -1.37
CA ILE A 20 14.82 15.71 -1.31
C ILE A 20 14.31 16.20 0.05
N ALA A 21 13.40 17.17 0.03
CA ALA A 21 12.66 17.59 1.21
C ALA A 21 11.32 16.83 1.27
N LEU A 22 11.21 15.85 2.17
CA LEU A 22 10.02 15.03 2.37
C LEU A 22 9.18 15.59 3.52
N PHE A 23 7.88 15.80 3.26
CA PHE A 23 6.91 16.30 4.24
C PHE A 23 5.79 15.27 4.43
N THR A 24 5.56 14.86 5.67
CA THR A 24 4.56 13.83 5.98
C THR A 24 3.96 14.02 7.37
N GLY A 25 2.66 13.78 7.51
CA GLY A 25 1.97 13.75 8.79
C GLY A 25 2.20 12.48 9.62
N VAL A 26 2.74 11.42 8.99
CA VAL A 26 3.06 10.14 9.66
C VAL A 26 4.42 9.64 9.20
N TYR A 27 5.32 9.36 10.15
CA TYR A 27 6.66 8.87 9.80
C TYR A 27 7.23 7.84 10.78
N ASN A 28 7.38 8.17 12.06
CA ASN A 28 7.99 7.29 13.05
C ASN A 28 7.13 7.05 14.29
N HIS A 29 6.19 7.94 14.61
CA HIS A 29 5.34 7.84 15.79
C HIS A 29 4.21 6.81 15.66
N ILE A 30 3.92 6.34 14.44
CA ILE A 30 2.96 5.29 14.13
C ILE A 30 3.55 4.31 13.13
N ALA A 31 3.31 3.00 13.34
CA ALA A 31 3.78 1.93 12.46
C ALA A 31 2.63 1.50 11.52
N ASP A 32 2.35 2.30 10.50
CA ASP A 32 1.35 1.99 9.47
C ASP A 32 1.98 1.80 8.08
N GLY A 33 1.17 1.44 7.09
CA GLY A 33 1.64 1.20 5.73
C GLY A 33 2.25 2.44 5.06
N VAL A 34 1.88 3.66 5.48
CA VAL A 34 2.44 4.91 4.96
C VAL A 34 3.83 5.15 5.54
N SER A 35 3.96 5.09 6.87
CA SER A 35 5.23 5.29 7.56
C SER A 35 6.28 4.27 7.11
N LEU A 36 5.92 2.98 7.01
CA LEU A 36 6.83 1.93 6.55
C LEU A 36 7.26 2.12 5.09
N THR A 37 6.34 2.53 4.21
CA THR A 37 6.65 2.80 2.80
C THR A 37 7.60 3.99 2.65
N LEU A 38 7.36 5.07 3.38
CA LEU A 38 8.20 6.27 3.33
C LEU A 38 9.59 6.01 3.90
N ASN A 39 9.70 5.24 4.98
CA ASN A 39 11.00 4.85 5.52
C ASN A 39 11.80 3.98 4.54
N ARG A 40 11.15 3.03 3.83
CA ARG A 40 11.80 2.25 2.76
C ARG A 40 12.25 3.13 1.59
N LEU A 41 11.43 4.11 1.20
CA LEU A 41 11.81 5.08 0.18
C LEU A 41 13.05 5.86 0.59
N VAL A 42 13.07 6.41 1.80
CA VAL A 42 14.20 7.20 2.30
C VAL A 42 15.47 6.35 2.39
N GLU A 43 15.39 5.13 2.93
CA GLU A 43 16.51 4.19 2.97
C GLU A 43 17.08 3.89 1.57
N HIS A 44 16.21 3.68 0.58
CA HIS A 44 16.64 3.45 -0.79
C HIS A 44 17.30 4.69 -1.40
N LEU A 45 16.71 5.87 -1.23
CA LEU A 45 17.29 7.13 -1.73
C LEU A 45 18.70 7.38 -1.15
N GLU A 46 18.88 7.21 0.16
CA GLU A 46 20.18 7.34 0.81
C GLU A 46 21.17 6.27 0.32
N SER A 47 20.71 5.03 0.07
CA SER A 47 21.56 3.95 -0.44
C SER A 47 22.13 4.19 -1.84
N ILE A 48 21.46 5.02 -2.64
CA ILE A 48 21.92 5.43 -3.98
C ILE A 48 22.61 6.79 -4.00
N GLY A 49 22.89 7.37 -2.80
CA GLY A 49 23.66 8.60 -2.62
C GLY A 49 22.86 9.90 -2.62
N ASP A 50 21.51 9.84 -2.57
CA ASP A 50 20.67 11.02 -2.39
C ASP A 50 20.65 11.48 -0.93
N GLU A 51 20.41 12.76 -0.70
CA GLU A 51 20.23 13.34 0.63
C GLU A 51 18.73 13.55 0.89
N VAL A 52 18.23 13.12 2.04
CA VAL A 52 16.81 13.26 2.40
C VAL A 52 16.65 13.96 3.74
N LEU A 53 15.90 15.07 3.72
CA LEU A 53 15.50 15.80 4.91
C LEU A 53 13.99 15.60 5.13
N VAL A 54 13.62 14.93 6.22
CA VAL A 54 12.24 14.55 6.51
C VAL A 54 11.63 15.48 7.55
N PHE A 55 10.54 16.15 7.19
CA PHE A 55 9.74 16.99 8.09
C PHE A 55 8.50 16.21 8.52
N ALA A 56 8.44 15.83 9.79
CA ALA A 56 7.33 15.05 10.33
C ALA A 56 7.13 15.32 11.83
N PRO A 57 5.91 15.11 12.34
CA PRO A 57 5.69 15.04 13.77
C PRO A 57 6.35 13.76 14.34
N THR A 58 6.78 13.85 15.59
CA THR A 58 7.36 12.72 16.32
C THR A 58 6.92 12.79 17.79
N ASN A 59 7.14 11.72 18.54
CA ASN A 59 6.91 11.62 19.97
C ASN A 59 8.15 11.07 20.69
N GLU A 60 8.11 11.00 22.02
CA GLU A 60 9.23 10.54 22.86
C GLU A 60 9.51 9.03 22.70
N SER A 61 8.51 8.26 22.28
CA SER A 61 8.60 6.80 22.11
C SER A 61 8.15 6.40 20.71
N PRO A 62 8.97 6.64 19.67
CA PRO A 62 8.61 6.32 18.29
C PRO A 62 8.51 4.80 18.09
N LEU A 63 7.48 4.38 17.35
CA LEU A 63 7.22 2.97 17.06
C LEU A 63 8.08 2.43 15.91
N VAL A 64 8.63 3.32 15.09
CA VAL A 64 9.48 2.98 13.94
C VAL A 64 10.84 3.71 14.09
N GLN A 65 11.93 2.96 13.96
CA GLN A 65 13.25 3.56 13.78
C GLN A 65 13.30 4.21 12.41
N HIS A 66 13.27 5.54 12.38
CA HIS A 66 13.22 6.29 11.12
C HIS A 66 14.54 6.22 10.34
N LYS A 67 14.42 6.37 9.03
CA LYS A 67 15.52 6.56 8.07
C LYS A 67 15.62 8.04 7.71
N GLY A 68 16.77 8.46 7.23
CA GLY A 68 17.03 9.85 6.86
C GLY A 68 17.21 10.81 8.02
N THR A 69 17.42 12.05 7.68
CA THR A 69 17.54 13.12 8.68
C THR A 69 16.17 13.68 9.03
N LEU A 70 15.66 13.35 10.22
CA LEU A 70 14.37 13.86 10.71
C LEU A 70 14.50 15.27 11.27
N VAL A 71 13.60 16.15 10.83
CA VAL A 71 13.35 17.49 11.38
C VAL A 71 11.99 17.47 12.03
N PRO A 72 11.92 17.36 13.36
CA PRO A 72 10.65 17.38 14.08
C PRO A 72 9.87 18.68 13.82
N VAL A 73 8.56 18.55 13.57
CA VAL A 73 7.66 19.69 13.48
C VAL A 73 6.69 19.71 14.65
N PRO A 74 6.31 20.89 15.16
CA PRO A 74 5.37 21.01 16.27
C PRO A 74 4.02 20.39 15.94
N SER A 75 3.46 19.63 16.88
CA SER A 75 2.21 18.89 16.68
C SER A 75 1.47 18.71 18.00
N PHE A 76 0.21 18.32 17.91
CA PHE A 76 -0.64 17.94 19.04
C PHE A 76 -1.47 16.70 18.66
N MET A 77 -1.95 15.97 19.64
CA MET A 77 -2.75 14.77 19.44
C MET A 77 -4.10 15.08 18.78
N ALA A 78 -4.48 14.31 17.78
CA ALA A 78 -5.78 14.46 17.12
C ALA A 78 -6.93 14.14 18.11
N PRO A 79 -7.97 14.98 18.20
CA PRO A 79 -9.13 14.72 19.05
C PRO A 79 -9.79 13.39 18.70
N GLY A 80 -9.99 12.50 19.69
CA GLY A 80 -10.59 11.19 19.51
C GLY A 80 -9.70 10.12 18.85
N ARG A 81 -8.49 10.50 18.40
CA ARG A 81 -7.52 9.59 17.77
C ARG A 81 -6.09 9.97 18.21
N PRO A 82 -5.73 9.75 19.49
CA PRO A 82 -4.46 10.22 20.06
C PRO A 82 -3.21 9.62 19.42
N GLU A 83 -3.35 8.51 18.69
CA GLU A 83 -2.29 7.92 17.91
C GLU A 83 -1.84 8.77 16.70
N TYR A 84 -2.70 9.71 16.23
CA TYR A 84 -2.35 10.64 15.16
C TYR A 84 -1.94 12.00 15.70
N LEU A 85 -0.89 12.57 15.10
CA LEU A 85 -0.35 13.89 15.46
C LEU A 85 -0.70 14.91 14.37
N LEU A 86 -1.43 15.95 14.75
CA LEU A 86 -1.76 17.07 13.87
C LEU A 86 -0.68 18.15 13.98
N THR A 87 -0.08 18.51 12.86
CA THR A 87 1.01 19.49 12.82
C THR A 87 0.49 20.91 12.82
N THR A 88 1.24 21.84 13.43
CA THR A 88 0.91 23.27 13.47
C THR A 88 1.65 24.09 12.43
N GLY A 89 2.55 23.46 11.65
CA GLY A 89 3.26 24.08 10.54
C GLY A 89 4.77 23.89 10.57
N ILE A 90 5.49 24.72 9.84
CA ILE A 90 6.95 24.67 9.71
C ILE A 90 7.52 25.87 10.46
N PRO A 91 8.16 25.69 11.63
CA PRO A 91 8.75 26.78 12.41
C PRO A 91 9.92 27.45 11.68
N SER A 92 10.33 28.62 12.14
CA SER A 92 11.41 29.41 11.50
C SER A 92 12.73 28.67 11.43
N GLU A 93 13.09 27.93 12.47
CA GLU A 93 14.30 27.12 12.53
C GLU A 93 14.28 25.97 11.50
N ALA A 94 13.18 25.24 11.42
CA ALA A 94 13.00 24.19 10.41
C ALA A 94 13.03 24.76 8.97
N ARG A 95 12.48 25.97 8.76
CA ARG A 95 12.59 26.68 7.47
C ARG A 95 14.03 27.13 7.17
N GLN A 96 14.79 27.54 8.19
CA GLN A 96 16.20 27.87 8.00
C GLN A 96 16.99 26.63 7.61
N ARG A 97 16.80 25.51 8.32
CA ARG A 97 17.44 24.23 8.01
C ARG A 97 17.11 23.74 6.59
N LEU A 98 15.85 23.94 6.14
CA LEU A 98 15.45 23.62 4.78
C LEU A 98 16.16 24.51 3.74
N ARG A 99 16.35 25.82 4.00
CA ARG A 99 17.11 26.71 3.12
C ARG A 99 18.57 26.30 3.00
N ASP A 100 19.19 25.97 4.14
CA ASP A 100 20.61 25.54 4.18
C ASP A 100 20.82 24.19 3.47
N PHE A 101 19.82 23.32 3.53
CA PHE A 101 19.79 22.04 2.81
C PHE A 101 19.72 22.21 1.29
N ARG A 102 19.18 23.32 0.78
CA ARG A 102 19.01 23.64 -0.66
C ARG A 102 18.35 22.49 -1.42
N PRO A 103 17.11 22.12 -1.13
CA PRO A 103 16.44 20.99 -1.77
C PRO A 103 16.37 21.15 -3.28
N THR A 104 16.41 20.05 -4.01
CA THR A 104 16.18 19.99 -5.47
C THR A 104 14.76 19.53 -5.80
N LEU A 105 14.06 18.93 -4.84
CA LEU A 105 12.71 18.39 -4.97
C LEU A 105 11.97 18.47 -3.64
N PHE A 106 10.68 18.82 -3.69
CA PHE A 106 9.75 18.67 -2.57
C PHE A 106 8.85 17.45 -2.80
N HIS A 107 8.85 16.51 -1.87
CA HIS A 107 7.91 15.40 -1.85
C HIS A 107 6.95 15.57 -0.68
N ILE A 108 5.68 15.81 -0.98
CA ILE A 108 4.63 16.02 0.02
C ILE A 108 3.77 14.75 0.08
N ALA A 109 3.96 13.94 1.12
CA ALA A 109 3.30 12.63 1.23
C ALA A 109 1.84 12.72 1.69
N THR A 110 1.45 13.82 2.37
CA THR A 110 0.09 14.01 2.89
C THR A 110 -0.45 15.42 2.60
N PRO A 111 -1.69 15.57 2.10
CA PRO A 111 -2.32 16.88 1.84
C PRO A 111 -2.93 17.50 3.12
N ASP A 112 -2.21 17.39 4.24
CA ASP A 112 -2.56 17.96 5.54
C ASP A 112 -2.07 19.40 5.69
N PHE A 113 -2.12 19.94 6.91
CA PHE A 113 -1.69 21.31 7.16
C PHE A 113 -0.18 21.50 6.94
N LEU A 114 0.64 20.50 7.27
CA LEU A 114 2.08 20.51 6.97
C LEU A 114 2.33 20.53 5.47
N GLY A 115 1.64 19.63 4.74
CA GLY A 115 1.69 19.57 3.28
C GLY A 115 1.26 20.87 2.61
N PHE A 116 0.22 21.53 3.13
CA PHE A 116 -0.18 22.85 2.64
C PHE A 116 0.91 23.91 2.81
N ARG A 117 1.56 23.94 3.98
CA ARG A 117 2.66 24.88 4.25
C ARG A 117 3.87 24.58 3.36
N ALA A 118 4.19 23.32 3.17
CA ALA A 118 5.26 22.86 2.27
C ALA A 118 4.96 23.24 0.81
N LEU A 119 3.73 23.02 0.33
CA LEU A 119 3.30 23.41 -1.02
C LEU A 119 3.48 24.89 -1.28
N ARG A 120 3.02 25.74 -0.35
CA ARG A 120 3.18 27.21 -0.48
C ARG A 120 4.64 27.62 -0.49
N LEU A 121 5.47 27.00 0.34
CA LEU A 121 6.89 27.29 0.41
C LEU A 121 7.59 26.86 -0.89
N ALA A 122 7.35 25.65 -1.37
CA ALA A 122 7.91 25.15 -2.63
C ALA A 122 7.53 26.03 -3.83
N LYS A 123 6.25 26.46 -3.91
CA LYS A 123 5.81 27.41 -4.95
C LYS A 123 6.51 28.74 -4.87
N SER A 124 6.72 29.29 -3.65
CA SER A 124 7.44 30.56 -3.48
C SER A 124 8.92 30.48 -3.88
N TRP A 125 9.50 29.29 -3.87
CA TRP A 125 10.88 29.01 -4.30
C TRP A 125 10.98 28.46 -5.74
N ASN A 126 9.85 28.34 -6.44
CA ASN A 126 9.77 27.77 -7.78
C ASN A 126 10.40 26.36 -7.87
N MET A 127 10.18 25.53 -6.84
CA MET A 127 10.73 24.19 -6.74
C MET A 127 9.80 23.14 -7.34
N PRO A 128 10.35 22.04 -7.91
CA PRO A 128 9.55 20.88 -8.31
C PRO A 128 8.82 20.27 -7.11
N ILE A 129 7.55 19.90 -7.31
CA ILE A 129 6.69 19.39 -6.27
C ILE A 129 6.05 18.08 -6.71
N VAL A 130 6.32 17.02 -5.98
CA VAL A 130 5.59 15.77 -6.12
C VAL A 130 4.76 15.51 -4.87
N THR A 131 3.66 14.81 -5.05
CA THR A 131 2.82 14.38 -3.93
C THR A 131 2.42 12.93 -4.07
N SER A 132 2.12 12.27 -2.95
CA SER A 132 1.68 10.88 -2.92
C SER A 132 0.23 10.79 -2.45
N PHE A 133 -0.51 9.87 -3.04
CA PHE A 133 -1.87 9.53 -2.61
C PHE A 133 -1.82 8.21 -1.84
N HIS A 134 -1.73 8.29 -0.51
CA HIS A 134 -1.60 7.12 0.35
C HIS A 134 -2.92 6.62 0.93
N THR A 135 -3.89 7.50 1.14
CA THR A 135 -5.13 7.19 1.87
C THR A 135 -6.34 7.76 1.14
N HIS A 136 -7.32 6.90 0.89
CA HIS A 136 -8.60 7.28 0.29
C HIS A 136 -9.56 7.80 1.37
N PHE A 137 -9.36 9.04 1.83
CA PHE A 137 -10.13 9.62 2.93
C PHE A 137 -11.65 9.61 2.68
N SER A 138 -12.11 9.78 1.42
CA SER A 138 -13.55 9.82 1.13
C SER A 138 -14.25 8.47 1.32
N SER A 139 -13.57 7.34 1.23
CA SER A 139 -14.18 6.04 1.54
C SER A 139 -14.49 5.91 3.03
N TYR A 140 -13.62 6.44 3.89
CA TYR A 140 -13.86 6.49 5.33
C TYR A 140 -15.03 7.41 5.70
N LEU A 141 -15.20 8.56 5.01
CA LEU A 141 -16.32 9.47 5.27
C LEU A 141 -17.67 8.82 5.02
N LYS A 142 -17.80 7.99 3.97
CA LYS A 142 -19.03 7.23 3.71
C LYS A 142 -19.34 6.27 4.84
N TYR A 143 -18.33 5.59 5.35
CA TYR A 143 -18.47 4.63 6.44
C TYR A 143 -18.96 5.30 7.74
N TYR A 144 -18.46 6.50 8.04
CA TYR A 144 -18.85 7.28 9.22
C TYR A 144 -20.06 8.21 8.99
N LYS A 145 -20.80 8.05 7.88
CA LYS A 145 -21.98 8.87 7.51
C LYS A 145 -21.68 10.37 7.41
N LEU A 146 -20.45 10.75 7.12
CA LEU A 146 -19.97 12.13 6.97
C LEU A 146 -19.97 12.59 5.49
N GLY A 147 -20.88 12.11 4.66
CA GLY A 147 -20.93 12.40 3.21
C GLY A 147 -21.06 13.89 2.88
N ALA A 148 -21.63 14.70 3.76
CA ALA A 148 -21.78 16.16 3.54
C ALA A 148 -20.45 16.91 3.38
N ILE A 149 -19.34 16.40 3.92
CA ILE A 149 -18.01 17.01 3.81
C ILE A 149 -17.18 16.45 2.65
N GLU A 150 -17.72 15.51 1.87
CA GLU A 150 -17.00 14.89 0.74
C GLU A 150 -16.65 15.93 -0.35
N ASP A 151 -17.62 16.75 -0.78
CA ASP A 151 -17.38 17.75 -1.83
C ASP A 151 -16.38 18.86 -1.43
N PRO A 152 -16.48 19.45 -0.24
CA PRO A 152 -15.44 20.36 0.27
C PRO A 152 -14.05 19.72 0.31
N LEU A 153 -13.94 18.46 0.71
CA LEU A 153 -12.68 17.74 0.73
C LEU A 153 -12.09 17.54 -0.67
N TRP A 154 -12.93 17.19 -1.64
CA TRP A 154 -12.51 17.09 -3.04
C TRP A 154 -12.20 18.44 -3.69
N MET A 155 -12.88 19.51 -3.30
CA MET A 155 -12.52 20.87 -3.72
C MET A 155 -11.11 21.24 -3.22
N TRP A 156 -10.81 20.95 -1.95
CA TRP A 156 -9.48 21.08 -1.38
C TRP A 156 -8.46 20.19 -2.12
N GLY A 157 -8.80 18.92 -2.37
CA GLY A 157 -7.95 17.99 -3.12
C GLY A 157 -7.60 18.50 -4.51
N ARG A 158 -8.60 18.97 -5.29
CA ARG A 158 -8.35 19.58 -6.60
C ARG A 158 -7.42 20.78 -6.51
N TRP A 159 -7.65 21.65 -5.52
CA TRP A 159 -6.80 22.82 -5.29
C TRP A 159 -5.36 22.42 -4.96
N PHE A 160 -5.17 21.44 -4.09
CA PHE A 160 -3.86 20.99 -3.63
C PHE A 160 -3.12 20.22 -4.74
N TYR A 161 -3.72 19.16 -5.24
CA TYR A 161 -3.11 18.27 -6.24
C TYR A 161 -2.87 18.99 -7.57
N GLY A 162 -3.75 19.90 -7.98
CA GLY A 162 -3.59 20.71 -9.19
C GLY A 162 -2.41 21.69 -9.15
N ARG A 163 -1.74 21.85 -8.01
CA ARG A 163 -0.55 22.68 -7.83
C ARG A 163 0.75 21.88 -7.75
N CYS A 164 0.67 20.56 -7.71
CA CYS A 164 1.83 19.68 -7.78
C CYS A 164 2.20 19.38 -9.25
N ASP A 165 3.45 19.05 -9.50
CA ASP A 165 3.93 18.69 -10.84
C ASP A 165 3.59 17.23 -11.16
N GLN A 166 3.67 16.32 -10.17
CA GLN A 166 3.27 14.93 -10.29
C GLN A 166 2.53 14.45 -9.04
N ILE A 167 1.63 13.47 -9.25
CA ILE A 167 0.95 12.75 -8.18
C ILE A 167 1.29 11.26 -8.30
N TYR A 168 1.79 10.67 -7.23
CA TYR A 168 2.09 9.25 -7.17
C TYR A 168 0.94 8.48 -6.52
N VAL A 169 0.38 7.52 -7.25
CA VAL A 169 -0.79 6.74 -6.82
C VAL A 169 -0.47 5.26 -6.76
N PRO A 170 -1.07 4.51 -5.82
CA PRO A 170 -0.77 3.10 -5.64
C PRO A 170 -1.36 2.19 -6.73
N SER A 171 -2.43 2.61 -7.41
CA SER A 171 -3.12 1.76 -8.39
C SER A 171 -3.77 2.57 -9.52
N MET A 172 -4.08 1.90 -10.64
CA MET A 172 -4.79 2.49 -11.77
C MET A 172 -6.23 2.88 -11.41
N SER A 173 -6.88 2.16 -10.50
CA SER A 173 -8.21 2.50 -10.00
C SER A 173 -8.21 3.86 -9.28
N ILE A 174 -7.19 4.12 -8.45
CA ILE A 174 -6.98 5.42 -7.81
C ILE A 174 -6.68 6.50 -8.88
N ALA A 175 -5.85 6.20 -9.88
CA ALA A 175 -5.59 7.15 -10.98
C ALA A 175 -6.87 7.54 -11.71
N ARG A 176 -7.70 6.55 -12.08
CA ARG A 176 -9.02 6.77 -12.71
C ARG A 176 -9.97 7.57 -11.81
N MET A 177 -9.98 7.27 -10.51
CA MET A 177 -10.80 8.00 -9.54
C MET A 177 -10.38 9.48 -9.44
N LEU A 178 -9.09 9.80 -9.38
CA LEU A 178 -8.60 11.18 -9.37
C LEU A 178 -8.99 11.93 -10.64
N ARG A 179 -8.89 11.29 -11.81
CA ARG A 179 -9.34 11.87 -13.09
C ARG A 179 -10.85 12.17 -13.09
N LYS A 180 -11.69 11.22 -12.61
CA LYS A 180 -13.15 11.43 -12.46
C LYS A 180 -13.48 12.60 -11.53
N ARG A 181 -12.62 12.89 -10.56
CA ARG A 181 -12.75 14.02 -9.63
C ARG A 181 -12.17 15.34 -10.17
N GLY A 182 -11.74 15.38 -11.44
CA GLY A 182 -11.24 16.58 -12.09
C GLY A 182 -9.81 16.96 -11.74
N ILE A 183 -8.98 15.99 -11.34
CA ILE A 183 -7.55 16.19 -11.10
C ILE A 183 -6.79 15.83 -12.38
N GLU A 184 -6.24 16.83 -13.07
CA GLU A 184 -5.56 16.72 -14.37
C GLU A 184 -4.03 16.65 -14.26
N THR A 185 -3.47 16.81 -13.07
CA THR A 185 -2.03 16.71 -12.81
C THR A 185 -1.45 15.39 -13.34
N ASP A 186 -0.18 15.39 -13.74
CA ASP A 186 0.54 14.19 -14.19
C ASP A 186 0.53 13.11 -13.08
N VAL A 187 -0.28 12.06 -13.30
CA VAL A 187 -0.45 10.95 -12.37
C VAL A 187 0.48 9.81 -12.78
N ARG A 188 1.30 9.34 -11.85
CA ARG A 188 2.25 8.24 -12.02
C ARG A 188 1.97 7.12 -11.04
N LEU A 189 2.23 5.87 -11.45
CA LEU A 189 2.05 4.72 -10.58
C LEU A 189 3.23 4.56 -9.62
N TRP A 190 2.93 4.56 -8.34
CA TRP A 190 3.82 4.14 -7.27
C TRP A 190 3.10 3.13 -6.38
N PRO A 191 3.04 1.85 -6.83
CA PRO A 191 2.43 0.78 -6.03
C PRO A 191 3.24 0.52 -4.76
N ARG A 192 2.70 -0.35 -3.92
CA ARG A 192 3.47 -0.90 -2.81
C ARG A 192 4.27 -2.08 -3.32
N GLY A 193 5.37 -2.36 -2.64
CA GLY A 193 6.17 -3.53 -2.91
C GLY A 193 5.96 -4.62 -1.86
N VAL A 194 6.43 -5.80 -2.18
CA VAL A 194 6.56 -6.92 -1.26
C VAL A 194 8.02 -7.36 -1.18
N ASP A 195 8.42 -7.84 -0.02
CA ASP A 195 9.69 -8.52 0.16
C ASP A 195 9.49 -10.00 -0.14
N SER A 196 9.77 -10.41 -1.37
CA SER A 196 9.61 -11.80 -1.83
C SER A 196 10.64 -12.77 -1.24
N ALA A 197 11.73 -12.27 -0.67
CA ALA A 197 12.64 -13.11 0.12
C ALA A 197 12.01 -13.44 1.48
N PHE A 198 11.19 -12.56 1.99
CA PHE A 198 10.51 -12.71 3.27
C PHE A 198 9.15 -13.42 3.12
N TYR A 199 8.29 -12.95 2.20
CA TYR A 199 7.02 -13.59 1.87
C TYR A 199 7.21 -14.50 0.66
N ASN A 200 7.29 -15.81 0.88
CA ASN A 200 7.44 -16.80 -0.20
C ASN A 200 6.92 -18.17 0.23
N PRO A 201 6.58 -19.06 -0.71
CA PRO A 201 6.04 -20.39 -0.42
C PRO A 201 6.98 -21.29 0.40
N GLY A 202 8.29 -21.03 0.36
CA GLY A 202 9.30 -21.79 1.12
C GLY A 202 9.19 -21.63 2.65
N LYS A 203 8.42 -20.66 3.12
CA LYS A 203 8.10 -20.49 4.56
C LYS A 203 6.99 -21.43 5.06
N ARG A 204 6.43 -22.29 4.21
CA ARG A 204 5.38 -23.25 4.61
C ARG A 204 5.87 -24.17 5.71
N SER A 205 5.14 -24.24 6.82
CA SER A 205 5.46 -25.03 7.99
C SER A 205 4.31 -25.98 8.35
N MET A 206 4.56 -27.27 8.23
CA MET A 206 3.62 -28.31 8.68
C MET A 206 3.56 -28.38 10.21
N GLU A 207 4.64 -28.02 10.89
CA GLU A 207 4.67 -27.90 12.35
C GLU A 207 3.72 -26.80 12.82
N TRP A 208 3.74 -25.64 12.16
CA TRP A 208 2.79 -24.56 12.47
C TRP A 208 1.34 -25.00 12.26
N ARG A 209 1.04 -25.72 11.17
CA ARG A 209 -0.33 -26.24 10.93
C ARG A 209 -0.78 -27.15 12.06
N ARG A 210 0.06 -28.10 12.45
CA ARG A 210 -0.23 -29.04 13.55
C ARG A 210 -0.35 -28.34 14.90
N SER A 211 0.44 -27.29 15.16
CA SER A 211 0.38 -26.51 16.41
C SER A 211 -0.94 -25.78 16.61
N ILE A 212 -1.65 -25.48 15.52
CA ILE A 212 -3.00 -24.89 15.55
C ILE A 212 -4.12 -25.92 15.33
N GLY A 213 -3.82 -27.23 15.38
CA GLY A 213 -4.78 -28.32 15.30
C GLY A 213 -5.28 -28.62 13.87
N ILE A 214 -4.47 -28.34 12.84
CA ILE A 214 -4.81 -28.60 11.44
C ILE A 214 -3.89 -29.68 10.86
N SER A 215 -4.49 -30.68 10.21
CA SER A 215 -3.77 -31.77 9.57
C SER A 215 -3.12 -31.31 8.26
N ASP A 216 -2.12 -32.07 7.80
CA ASP A 216 -1.30 -31.71 6.63
C ASP A 216 -2.10 -31.66 5.33
N ASN A 217 -3.17 -32.45 5.21
CA ASN A 217 -4.03 -32.60 4.01
C ASN A 217 -5.30 -31.73 4.04
N GLU A 218 -5.59 -31.02 5.14
CA GLU A 218 -6.74 -30.10 5.19
C GLU A 218 -6.44 -28.82 4.39
N VAL A 219 -7.45 -28.23 3.77
CA VAL A 219 -7.32 -26.97 3.02
C VAL A 219 -7.62 -25.80 3.94
N ILE A 220 -6.65 -24.87 4.10
CA ILE A 220 -6.81 -23.67 4.92
C ILE A 220 -7.26 -22.50 4.05
N VAL A 221 -8.41 -21.92 4.38
CA VAL A 221 -8.85 -20.61 3.92
C VAL A 221 -8.46 -19.57 4.97
N THR A 222 -7.59 -18.63 4.62
CA THR A 222 -7.09 -17.64 5.57
C THR A 222 -7.58 -16.22 5.26
N PHE A 223 -7.80 -15.46 6.34
CA PHE A 223 -8.03 -14.02 6.33
C PHE A 223 -6.96 -13.33 7.18
N VAL A 224 -6.37 -12.25 6.68
CA VAL A 224 -5.33 -11.50 7.40
C VAL A 224 -5.66 -10.02 7.37
N SER A 225 -6.00 -9.43 8.52
CA SER A 225 -6.19 -7.98 8.67
C SER A 225 -6.45 -7.60 10.12
N ARG A 226 -6.58 -6.30 10.39
CA ARG A 226 -7.25 -5.82 11.61
C ARG A 226 -8.72 -6.27 11.60
N LEU A 227 -9.24 -6.70 12.73
CA LEU A 227 -10.62 -7.17 12.84
C LEU A 227 -11.59 -6.00 13.09
N VAL A 228 -11.86 -5.24 12.03
CA VAL A 228 -12.80 -4.13 11.95
C VAL A 228 -13.76 -4.36 10.80
N TRP A 229 -15.03 -3.97 10.97
CA TRP A 229 -16.11 -4.34 10.02
C TRP A 229 -15.88 -3.86 8.58
N GLU A 230 -15.19 -2.72 8.40
CA GLU A 230 -14.82 -2.19 7.09
C GLU A 230 -13.88 -3.10 6.29
N LYS A 231 -13.34 -4.18 6.89
CA LYS A 231 -12.52 -5.18 6.20
C LYS A 231 -13.34 -6.35 5.62
N GLY A 232 -14.64 -6.18 5.52
CA GLY A 232 -15.53 -7.19 4.92
C GLY A 232 -15.78 -8.41 5.80
N LEU A 233 -15.63 -8.28 7.12
CA LEU A 233 -15.76 -9.40 8.06
C LEU A 233 -17.14 -10.05 8.05
N GLY A 234 -18.20 -9.28 7.76
CA GLY A 234 -19.55 -9.82 7.56
C GLY A 234 -19.62 -10.80 6.39
N VAL A 235 -19.08 -10.37 5.24
CA VAL A 235 -19.03 -11.22 4.03
C VAL A 235 -18.14 -12.44 4.25
N PHE A 236 -16.97 -12.27 4.91
CA PHE A 236 -16.14 -13.41 5.30
C PHE A 236 -16.92 -14.44 6.10
N ALA A 237 -17.65 -14.00 7.12
CA ALA A 237 -18.43 -14.90 7.97
C ALA A 237 -19.54 -15.61 7.18
N ASP A 238 -20.33 -14.89 6.36
CA ASP A 238 -21.37 -15.47 5.49
C ASP A 238 -20.79 -16.57 4.59
N VAL A 239 -19.62 -16.34 4.02
CA VAL A 239 -18.92 -17.27 3.13
C VAL A 239 -18.51 -18.55 3.85
N ILE A 240 -17.86 -18.43 5.02
CA ILE A 240 -17.41 -19.59 5.82
C ILE A 240 -18.62 -20.40 6.31
N GLU A 241 -19.69 -19.74 6.76
CA GLU A 241 -20.94 -20.40 7.14
C GLU A 241 -21.57 -21.16 5.95
N SER A 242 -21.54 -20.56 4.76
CA SER A 242 -22.05 -21.22 3.56
C SER A 242 -21.27 -22.48 3.20
N LEU A 243 -19.94 -22.41 3.18
CA LEU A 243 -19.09 -23.58 2.92
C LEU A 243 -19.31 -24.69 3.95
N SER A 244 -19.42 -24.32 5.24
CA SER A 244 -19.67 -25.27 6.32
C SER A 244 -21.03 -25.94 6.21
N ARG A 245 -22.10 -25.18 5.88
CA ARG A 245 -23.45 -25.68 5.66
C ARG A 245 -23.50 -26.66 4.50
N ASP A 246 -22.73 -26.37 3.44
CA ASP A 246 -22.67 -27.20 2.23
C ASP A 246 -21.73 -28.40 2.38
N GLY A 247 -21.11 -28.61 3.54
CA GLY A 247 -20.20 -29.72 3.80
C GLY A 247 -18.90 -29.67 3.01
N ILE A 248 -18.47 -28.50 2.56
CA ILE A 248 -17.19 -28.32 1.83
C ILE A 248 -16.02 -28.46 2.82
N PRO A 249 -15.07 -29.40 2.59
CA PRO A 249 -14.01 -29.69 3.56
C PRO A 249 -12.97 -28.59 3.57
N HIS A 250 -13.00 -27.71 4.58
CA HIS A 250 -12.05 -26.62 4.77
C HIS A 250 -11.79 -26.32 6.23
N ARG A 251 -10.70 -25.62 6.49
CA ARG A 251 -10.40 -24.99 7.78
C ARG A 251 -10.27 -23.50 7.57
N SER A 252 -10.93 -22.71 8.39
CA SER A 252 -10.81 -21.25 8.36
C SER A 252 -9.86 -20.75 9.44
N VAL A 253 -8.93 -19.87 9.05
CA VAL A 253 -7.93 -19.28 9.94
C VAL A 253 -7.96 -17.76 9.80
N ILE A 254 -8.08 -17.06 10.92
CA ILE A 254 -8.00 -15.60 10.99
C ILE A 254 -6.70 -15.18 11.68
N VAL A 255 -5.91 -14.38 10.97
CA VAL A 255 -4.68 -13.76 11.47
C VAL A 255 -4.92 -12.27 11.66
N GLY A 256 -4.91 -11.82 12.88
CA GLY A 256 -5.18 -10.43 13.24
C GLY A 256 -5.93 -10.31 14.56
N ASP A 257 -6.16 -9.04 14.93
CA ASP A 257 -6.92 -8.70 16.14
C ASP A 257 -7.70 -7.41 15.92
N GLY A 258 -8.70 -7.16 16.78
CA GLY A 258 -9.50 -5.96 16.72
C GLY A 258 -10.86 -6.09 17.40
N PRO A 259 -11.62 -4.98 17.45
CA PRO A 259 -12.88 -4.91 18.21
C PRO A 259 -13.96 -5.90 17.74
N ALA A 260 -13.91 -6.38 16.50
CA ALA A 260 -14.89 -7.34 15.97
C ALA A 260 -14.58 -8.80 16.32
N ARG A 261 -13.43 -9.10 16.97
CA ARG A 261 -12.96 -10.45 17.25
C ARG A 261 -13.99 -11.29 18.00
N HIS A 262 -14.49 -10.79 19.13
CA HIS A 262 -15.41 -11.54 19.98
C HIS A 262 -16.70 -11.95 19.23
N VAL A 263 -17.27 -11.02 18.46
CA VAL A 263 -18.47 -11.30 17.66
C VAL A 263 -18.20 -12.37 16.58
N LEU A 264 -17.01 -12.36 15.99
CA LEU A 264 -16.64 -13.39 15.00
C LEU A 264 -16.37 -14.73 15.63
N GLU A 265 -15.76 -14.81 16.83
CA GLU A 265 -15.56 -16.06 17.57
C GLU A 265 -16.89 -16.72 17.94
N GLU A 266 -17.88 -15.93 18.36
CA GLU A 266 -19.23 -16.43 18.63
C GLU A 266 -19.94 -16.94 17.36
N ARG A 267 -19.78 -16.19 16.25
CA ARG A 267 -20.44 -16.50 14.98
C ARG A 267 -19.82 -17.69 14.26
N LEU A 268 -18.48 -17.84 14.35
CA LEU A 268 -17.70 -18.83 13.62
C LEU A 268 -16.90 -19.74 14.60
N PRO A 269 -17.58 -20.60 15.38
CA PRO A 269 -16.92 -21.40 16.42
C PRO A 269 -15.93 -22.44 15.88
N GLY A 270 -16.00 -22.77 14.57
CA GLY A 270 -15.04 -23.65 13.88
C GLY A 270 -13.82 -22.93 13.30
N THR A 271 -13.76 -21.60 13.38
CA THR A 271 -12.65 -20.79 12.86
C THR A 271 -11.54 -20.65 13.90
N ILE A 272 -10.29 -20.77 13.47
CA ILE A 272 -9.12 -20.63 14.34
C ILE A 272 -8.61 -19.19 14.30
N PHE A 273 -8.58 -18.53 15.46
CA PHE A 273 -8.08 -17.17 15.63
C PHE A 273 -6.67 -17.22 16.23
N VAL A 274 -5.65 -17.00 15.39
CA VAL A 274 -4.25 -17.04 15.83
C VAL A 274 -3.73 -15.72 16.40
N GLY A 275 -4.58 -14.69 16.43
CA GLY A 275 -4.25 -13.36 16.94
C GLY A 275 -3.37 -12.55 15.99
N PHE A 276 -2.92 -11.39 16.46
CA PHE A 276 -2.02 -10.53 15.68
C PHE A 276 -0.65 -11.18 15.50
N LYS A 277 -0.19 -11.23 14.25
CA LYS A 277 1.13 -11.74 13.87
C LYS A 277 1.89 -10.70 13.06
N ARG A 278 3.22 -10.76 13.15
CA ARG A 278 4.15 -9.92 12.37
C ARG A 278 5.44 -10.69 12.10
N GLY A 279 6.25 -10.16 11.21
CA GLY A 279 7.55 -10.75 10.92
C GLY A 279 7.42 -12.21 10.46
N GLU A 280 8.32 -13.06 10.88
CA GLU A 280 8.39 -14.49 10.51
C GLU A 280 7.11 -15.26 10.81
N GLU A 281 6.43 -14.97 11.91
CA GLU A 281 5.17 -15.64 12.25
C GLU A 281 4.07 -15.34 11.22
N LEU A 282 4.00 -14.10 10.72
CA LEU A 282 3.05 -13.71 9.69
C LEU A 282 3.38 -14.38 8.34
N ALA A 283 4.64 -14.35 7.93
CA ALA A 283 5.09 -15.00 6.71
C ALA A 283 4.84 -16.51 6.72
N THR A 284 5.08 -17.16 7.87
CA THR A 284 4.78 -18.58 8.08
C THR A 284 3.27 -18.85 8.00
N ALA A 285 2.44 -18.00 8.59
CA ALA A 285 0.98 -18.15 8.57
C ALA A 285 0.44 -18.06 7.12
N TYR A 286 0.90 -17.08 6.33
CA TYR A 286 0.55 -17.02 4.92
C TYR A 286 0.99 -18.28 4.17
N ALA A 287 2.28 -18.58 4.18
CA ALA A 287 2.82 -19.69 3.40
C ALA A 287 2.26 -21.06 3.81
N SER A 288 1.81 -21.20 5.07
CA SER A 288 1.19 -22.43 5.60
C SER A 288 -0.31 -22.54 5.33
N SER A 289 -0.93 -21.51 4.77
CA SER A 289 -2.31 -21.49 4.29
C SER A 289 -2.40 -21.98 2.83
N ASP A 290 -3.61 -22.11 2.29
CA ASP A 290 -3.84 -22.65 0.95
C ASP A 290 -4.64 -21.72 0.04
N ILE A 291 -5.52 -20.89 0.59
CA ILE A 291 -6.34 -19.90 -0.13
C ILE A 291 -6.47 -18.65 0.72
N PHE A 292 -6.37 -17.49 0.11
CA PHE A 292 -6.58 -16.19 0.75
C PHE A 292 -7.96 -15.63 0.39
N LEU A 293 -8.80 -15.39 1.40
CA LEU A 293 -10.12 -14.77 1.25
C LEU A 293 -10.08 -13.37 1.84
N PHE A 294 -10.32 -12.34 1.00
CA PHE A 294 -10.28 -10.95 1.45
C PHE A 294 -11.38 -10.10 0.82
N PRO A 295 -12.59 -10.07 1.41
CA PRO A 295 -13.74 -9.35 0.86
C PRO A 295 -13.78 -7.86 1.22
N SER A 296 -12.63 -7.24 1.54
CA SER A 296 -12.52 -5.81 1.86
C SER A 296 -12.62 -4.95 0.60
N ASP A 297 -13.47 -3.93 0.63
CA ASP A 297 -13.64 -2.94 -0.45
C ASP A 297 -12.99 -1.57 -0.16
N THR A 298 -12.27 -1.45 0.96
CA THR A 298 -11.71 -0.17 1.43
C THR A 298 -10.20 -0.02 1.23
N GLU A 299 -9.56 -0.95 0.52
CA GLU A 299 -8.11 -0.91 0.29
C GLU A 299 -7.72 0.13 -0.79
N THR A 300 -6.61 0.80 -0.58
CA THR A 300 -6.02 1.65 -1.64
C THR A 300 -5.06 0.88 -2.54
N PHE A 301 -4.44 -0.21 -2.03
CA PHE A 301 -3.53 -1.08 -2.77
C PHE A 301 -3.69 -2.57 -2.42
N GLY A 302 -3.90 -2.92 -1.14
CA GLY A 302 -4.06 -4.31 -0.70
C GLY A 302 -2.73 -5.00 -0.40
N ASN A 303 -1.92 -4.44 0.50
CA ASN A 303 -0.65 -5.06 0.91
C ASN A 303 -0.81 -6.52 1.34
N VAL A 304 -1.85 -6.83 2.13
CA VAL A 304 -2.14 -8.19 2.61
C VAL A 304 -2.44 -9.17 1.46
N THR A 305 -3.09 -8.68 0.39
CA THR A 305 -3.33 -9.47 -0.83
C THR A 305 -2.01 -9.76 -1.54
N LEU A 306 -1.14 -8.76 -1.67
CA LEU A 306 0.17 -8.94 -2.29
C LEU A 306 1.08 -9.86 -1.48
N GLU A 307 1.08 -9.76 -0.15
CA GLU A 307 1.80 -10.67 0.77
C GLU A 307 1.31 -12.10 0.63
N ALA A 308 -0.03 -12.30 0.53
CA ALA A 308 -0.63 -13.61 0.29
C ALA A 308 -0.20 -14.18 -1.07
N MET A 309 -0.27 -13.40 -2.14
CA MET A 309 0.18 -13.80 -3.48
C MET A 309 1.67 -14.18 -3.51
N ALA A 310 2.53 -13.36 -2.88
CA ALA A 310 3.96 -13.64 -2.77
C ALA A 310 4.24 -14.93 -1.98
N SER A 311 3.39 -15.25 -0.99
CA SER A 311 3.47 -16.49 -0.22
C SER A 311 2.83 -17.69 -0.91
N GLY A 312 2.37 -17.54 -2.16
CA GLY A 312 1.83 -18.62 -2.98
C GLY A 312 0.36 -18.93 -2.73
N LEU A 313 -0.46 -17.97 -2.26
CA LEU A 313 -1.88 -18.22 -2.10
C LEU A 313 -2.67 -17.70 -3.32
N PRO A 314 -3.49 -18.53 -3.96
CA PRO A 314 -4.57 -18.05 -4.79
C PRO A 314 -5.54 -17.20 -3.96
N THR A 315 -6.04 -16.11 -4.55
CA THR A 315 -6.78 -15.09 -3.82
C THR A 315 -8.23 -15.00 -4.28
N VAL A 316 -9.17 -14.86 -3.34
CA VAL A 316 -10.56 -14.50 -3.61
C VAL A 316 -10.83 -13.17 -2.91
N CYS A 317 -10.87 -12.08 -3.68
CA CYS A 317 -10.90 -10.73 -3.15
C CYS A 317 -12.11 -9.94 -3.69
N ALA A 318 -12.49 -8.87 -2.99
CA ALA A 318 -13.45 -7.92 -3.52
C ALA A 318 -12.91 -7.22 -4.77
N ASP A 319 -13.74 -7.06 -5.80
CA ASP A 319 -13.47 -6.22 -6.97
C ASP A 319 -13.59 -4.75 -6.58
N ALA A 320 -12.56 -4.27 -5.92
CA ALA A 320 -12.47 -2.93 -5.39
C ALA A 320 -11.04 -2.39 -5.54
N SER A 321 -10.89 -1.08 -5.32
CA SER A 321 -9.57 -0.45 -5.39
C SER A 321 -8.58 -1.17 -4.48
N GLY A 322 -7.41 -1.47 -5.02
CA GLY A 322 -6.38 -2.25 -4.35
C GLY A 322 -6.30 -3.68 -4.89
N SER A 323 -7.28 -4.53 -4.62
CA SER A 323 -7.28 -5.91 -5.12
C SER A 323 -7.39 -5.99 -6.64
N ASP A 324 -8.12 -5.07 -7.29
CA ASP A 324 -8.25 -4.96 -8.75
C ASP A 324 -6.91 -4.69 -9.47
N ALA A 325 -5.93 -4.17 -8.75
CA ALA A 325 -4.59 -3.93 -9.30
C ALA A 325 -3.65 -5.15 -9.20
N LEU A 326 -3.98 -6.12 -8.37
CA LEU A 326 -3.13 -7.25 -8.00
C LEU A 326 -3.63 -8.57 -8.55
N VAL A 327 -4.93 -8.82 -8.39
CA VAL A 327 -5.54 -10.10 -8.74
C VAL A 327 -5.86 -10.14 -10.23
N LEU A 328 -5.36 -11.17 -10.92
CA LEU A 328 -5.68 -11.48 -12.31
C LEU A 328 -6.78 -12.56 -12.32
N PRO A 329 -8.05 -12.19 -12.62
CA PRO A 329 -9.17 -13.13 -12.58
C PRO A 329 -8.94 -14.34 -13.49
N GLY A 330 -9.20 -15.54 -12.98
CA GLY A 330 -9.00 -16.78 -13.71
C GLY A 330 -7.53 -17.21 -13.87
N LYS A 331 -6.59 -16.48 -13.25
CA LYS A 331 -5.15 -16.80 -13.33
C LYS A 331 -4.50 -16.83 -11.93
N THR A 332 -4.66 -15.79 -11.12
CA THR A 332 -4.08 -15.73 -9.77
C THR A 332 -5.14 -15.86 -8.69
N GLY A 333 -6.41 -15.84 -9.06
CA GLY A 333 -7.55 -15.88 -8.17
C GLY A 333 -8.81 -15.33 -8.83
N TYR A 334 -9.69 -14.78 -7.99
CA TYR A 334 -10.98 -14.23 -8.41
C TYR A 334 -11.23 -12.85 -7.80
N LEU A 335 -11.86 -11.97 -8.59
CA LEU A 335 -12.43 -10.71 -8.12
C LEU A 335 -13.96 -10.85 -8.08
N VAL A 336 -14.56 -10.44 -6.98
CA VAL A 336 -16.00 -10.58 -6.72
C VAL A 336 -16.58 -9.21 -6.36
N PRO A 337 -17.71 -8.79 -6.92
CA PRO A 337 -18.35 -7.55 -6.51
C PRO A 337 -18.53 -7.48 -5.00
N PRO A 338 -18.25 -6.33 -4.36
CA PRO A 338 -18.40 -6.17 -2.92
C PRO A 338 -19.78 -6.57 -2.41
N GLY A 339 -19.83 -7.37 -1.34
CA GLY A 339 -21.07 -7.81 -0.72
C GLY A 339 -21.67 -9.12 -1.28
N GLU A 340 -21.22 -9.60 -2.42
CA GLU A 340 -21.76 -10.81 -3.08
C GLU A 340 -21.23 -12.11 -2.46
N SER A 341 -21.63 -12.38 -1.19
CA SER A 341 -21.12 -13.52 -0.42
C SER A 341 -21.35 -14.88 -1.10
N GLN A 342 -22.44 -15.05 -1.85
CA GLN A 342 -22.71 -16.27 -2.61
C GLN A 342 -21.67 -16.53 -3.71
N GLN A 343 -21.26 -15.48 -4.41
CA GLN A 343 -20.25 -15.59 -5.46
C GLN A 343 -18.86 -15.85 -4.87
N PHE A 344 -18.52 -15.20 -3.75
CA PHE A 344 -17.33 -15.54 -2.99
C PHE A 344 -17.30 -17.02 -2.60
N ALA A 345 -18.41 -17.55 -2.06
CA ALA A 345 -18.52 -18.95 -1.67
C ALA A 345 -18.37 -19.90 -2.85
N ALA A 346 -18.92 -19.56 -4.02
CA ALA A 346 -18.81 -20.37 -5.23
C ALA A 346 -17.35 -20.51 -5.69
N TYR A 347 -16.59 -19.42 -5.78
CA TYR A 347 -15.18 -19.44 -6.15
C TYR A 347 -14.29 -20.12 -5.10
N LEU A 348 -14.61 -19.91 -3.83
CA LEU A 348 -13.90 -20.60 -2.77
C LEU A 348 -14.11 -22.12 -2.83
N ARG A 349 -15.35 -22.58 -3.03
CA ARG A 349 -15.70 -23.99 -3.22
C ARG A 349 -14.87 -24.61 -4.35
N GLU A 350 -14.80 -23.91 -5.49
CA GLU A 350 -13.99 -24.37 -6.63
C GLU A 350 -12.54 -24.58 -6.26
N LEU A 351 -11.91 -23.57 -5.60
CA LEU A 351 -10.51 -23.66 -5.17
C LEU A 351 -10.29 -24.71 -4.07
N VAL A 352 -11.24 -24.90 -3.16
CA VAL A 352 -11.13 -25.92 -2.10
C VAL A 352 -11.17 -27.33 -2.70
N LEU A 353 -12.08 -27.58 -3.65
CA LEU A 353 -12.31 -28.90 -4.21
C LEU A 353 -11.32 -29.27 -5.35
N ASN A 354 -10.71 -28.28 -6.01
CA ASN A 354 -9.82 -28.50 -7.14
C ASN A 354 -8.36 -28.17 -6.79
N GLU A 355 -7.61 -29.20 -6.44
CA GLU A 355 -6.20 -29.05 -6.04
C GLU A 355 -5.30 -28.58 -7.20
N ASP A 356 -5.53 -29.06 -8.42
CA ASP A 356 -4.72 -28.69 -9.58
C ASP A 356 -4.90 -27.22 -9.94
N LEU A 357 -6.15 -26.74 -9.91
CA LEU A 357 -6.46 -25.33 -10.11
C LEU A 357 -5.81 -24.47 -9.02
N ARG A 358 -5.93 -24.90 -7.76
CA ARG A 358 -5.33 -24.19 -6.61
C ARG A 358 -3.80 -24.10 -6.77
N LYS A 359 -3.13 -25.18 -7.17
CA LYS A 359 -1.69 -25.20 -7.45
C LYS A 359 -1.30 -24.34 -8.65
N ALA A 360 -2.11 -24.32 -9.71
CA ALA A 360 -1.87 -23.47 -10.88
C ALA A 360 -1.96 -21.98 -10.51
N TYR A 361 -3.01 -21.58 -9.78
CA TYR A 361 -3.19 -20.21 -9.33
C TYR A 361 -2.14 -19.78 -8.30
N SER A 362 -1.70 -20.69 -7.43
CA SER A 362 -0.61 -20.46 -6.48
C SER A 362 0.68 -20.05 -7.19
N ARG A 363 1.11 -20.81 -8.20
CA ARG A 363 2.30 -20.48 -9.01
C ARG A 363 2.15 -19.13 -9.70
N ALA A 364 1.01 -18.92 -10.37
CA ALA A 364 0.75 -17.68 -11.07
C ALA A 364 0.68 -16.45 -10.12
N ALA A 365 0.18 -16.62 -8.89
CA ALA A 365 0.16 -15.57 -7.87
C ALA A 365 1.58 -15.19 -7.44
N THR A 366 2.44 -16.20 -7.20
CA THR A 366 3.85 -15.96 -6.86
C THR A 366 4.59 -15.23 -7.99
N ASP A 367 4.41 -15.68 -9.24
CA ASP A 367 5.03 -15.06 -10.41
C ASP A 367 4.58 -13.61 -10.58
N ALA A 368 3.28 -13.33 -10.42
CA ALA A 368 2.75 -11.97 -10.51
C ALA A 368 3.27 -11.06 -9.39
N ALA A 369 3.51 -11.58 -8.19
CA ALA A 369 4.03 -10.82 -7.07
C ALA A 369 5.49 -10.34 -7.28
N ILE A 370 6.27 -11.00 -8.16
CA ILE A 370 7.66 -10.60 -8.47
C ILE A 370 7.71 -9.18 -9.06
N GLU A 371 6.71 -8.78 -9.85
CA GLU A 371 6.63 -7.45 -10.44
C GLU A 371 6.55 -6.33 -9.38
N TYR A 372 6.16 -6.69 -8.17
CA TYR A 372 6.03 -5.79 -7.03
C TYR A 372 7.21 -5.86 -6.05
N HIS A 373 8.38 -6.34 -6.51
CA HIS A 373 9.58 -6.32 -5.67
C HIS A 373 10.04 -4.88 -5.37
N TRP A 374 10.31 -4.57 -4.10
CA TRP A 374 10.61 -3.21 -3.65
C TRP A 374 11.71 -2.49 -4.45
N PRO A 375 12.88 -3.08 -4.75
CA PRO A 375 13.91 -2.41 -5.55
C PRO A 375 13.41 -1.92 -6.90
N SER A 376 12.61 -2.73 -7.63
CA SER A 376 12.06 -2.35 -8.94
C SER A 376 11.06 -1.20 -8.83
N ILE A 377 10.20 -1.22 -7.80
CA ILE A 377 9.23 -0.17 -7.53
C ILE A 377 9.94 1.15 -7.18
N LEU A 378 10.95 1.11 -6.32
CA LEU A 378 11.70 2.29 -5.90
C LEU A 378 12.57 2.86 -7.01
N ALA A 379 13.22 2.01 -7.82
CA ALA A 379 13.97 2.46 -9.00
C ALA A 379 13.09 3.20 -10.01
N ARG A 380 11.84 2.74 -10.22
CA ARG A 380 10.86 3.44 -11.06
C ARG A 380 10.50 4.83 -10.51
N LEU A 381 10.28 4.93 -9.19
CA LEU A 381 10.00 6.22 -8.55
C LEU A 381 11.17 7.19 -8.66
N VAL A 382 12.40 6.70 -8.50
CA VAL A 382 13.63 7.47 -8.71
C VAL A 382 13.68 8.02 -10.14
N GLY A 383 13.32 7.21 -11.14
CA GLY A 383 13.21 7.67 -12.53
C GLY A 383 12.22 8.83 -12.70
N TYR A 384 11.10 8.85 -11.97
CA TYR A 384 10.16 9.99 -11.99
C TYR A 384 10.76 11.26 -11.37
N TYR A 385 11.56 11.13 -10.32
CA TYR A 385 12.28 12.27 -9.76
C TYR A 385 13.32 12.82 -10.76
N ASP A 386 14.05 11.95 -11.45
CA ASP A 386 15.02 12.37 -12.47
C ASP A 386 14.37 13.15 -13.62
N GLU A 387 13.20 12.69 -14.08
CA GLU A 387 12.43 13.41 -15.10
C GLU A 387 12.09 14.84 -14.66
N LEU A 388 11.76 15.07 -13.40
CA LEU A 388 11.38 16.40 -12.90
C LEU A 388 12.61 17.28 -12.64
N VAL A 389 13.62 16.76 -11.97
CA VAL A 389 14.85 17.49 -11.68
C VAL A 389 15.61 17.81 -12.98
N GLY A 390 15.66 16.87 -13.92
CA GLY A 390 16.24 17.06 -15.24
C GLY A 390 15.52 18.12 -16.11
N ARG A 391 14.20 18.24 -15.99
CA ARG A 391 13.41 19.29 -16.68
C ARG A 391 13.71 20.70 -16.19
N VAL A 392 14.06 20.84 -14.91
CA VAL A 392 14.46 22.13 -14.33
C VAL A 392 15.84 22.56 -14.81
N THR A 393 16.72 21.60 -15.09
CA THR A 393 18.07 21.87 -15.63
C THR A 393 18.10 22.06 -17.16
N SER A 394 17.09 21.53 -17.88
CA SER A 394 16.90 21.69 -19.33
C SER A 394 15.67 22.56 -19.61
N SER A 395 15.79 23.87 -19.43
CA SER A 395 14.76 24.84 -19.88
C SER A 395 14.72 24.92 -21.39
N ILE A 396 14.26 23.89 -22.10
CA ILE A 396 13.77 23.95 -23.48
C ILE A 396 12.77 22.80 -23.69
N GLY A 397 11.59 23.18 -24.12
CA GLY A 397 10.40 22.34 -24.18
C GLY A 397 10.50 21.04 -24.96
N LYS A 398 9.82 20.02 -24.37
CA LYS A 398 9.21 18.94 -25.14
C LYS A 398 7.74 18.80 -24.70
N PRO A 399 6.83 18.53 -25.65
CA PRO A 399 5.41 18.46 -25.34
C PRO A 399 5.09 17.25 -24.43
N ARG A 400 4.14 17.45 -23.52
CA ARG A 400 3.55 16.40 -22.71
C ARG A 400 2.89 15.38 -23.64
N VAL A 401 3.40 14.17 -23.69
CA VAL A 401 2.72 13.06 -24.37
C VAL A 401 1.66 12.54 -23.41
N PRO A 402 0.36 12.55 -23.78
CA PRO A 402 -0.66 11.87 -22.98
C PRO A 402 -0.39 10.37 -23.00
N TYR A 403 -0.49 9.73 -21.85
CA TYR A 403 -0.49 8.28 -21.73
C TYR A 403 -1.76 7.74 -22.41
N GLU A 404 -1.62 7.12 -23.57
CA GLU A 404 -2.67 6.28 -24.14
C GLU A 404 -2.62 4.89 -23.46
N PRO A 405 -3.74 4.42 -22.89
CA PRO A 405 -3.82 3.05 -22.43
C PRO A 405 -3.78 2.13 -23.65
N SER A 406 -2.77 1.26 -23.74
CA SER A 406 -2.74 0.19 -24.71
C SER A 406 -4.05 -0.61 -24.60
N SER A 407 -4.79 -0.64 -25.71
CA SER A 407 -6.01 -1.40 -25.89
C SER A 407 -5.73 -2.88 -25.69
N LEU A 408 -6.10 -3.41 -24.55
CA LEU A 408 -6.37 -4.82 -24.36
C LEU A 408 -7.89 -5.00 -24.46
N HIS A 409 -8.37 -5.09 -25.70
CA HIS A 409 -9.65 -5.67 -26.02
C HIS A 409 -9.46 -6.63 -27.21
N SER A 410 -9.63 -7.87 -26.96
CA SER A 410 -10.39 -8.87 -27.69
C SER A 410 -10.21 -10.24 -27.03
#